data_027a360ee5b5374edb70d466f0367d25
#
_entry.id   027a360ee5b5374edb70d466f0367d25
#
_cell.length_a   1.000
_cell.length_b   1.000
_cell.length_c   1.000
_cell.angle_alpha   90.00
_cell.angle_beta   90.00
_cell.angle_gamma   90.00
#
_symmetry.space_group_name_H-M   'P 1'
#
loop_
_entity.id
_entity.type
_entity.pdbx_description
1 polymer ?
#
loop_
_entity_poly.entity_id
_entity_poly.type
_entity_poly.pdbx_seq_one_letter_code
_entity_poly.pdbx_strand_id
1 'polypeptide(L)'
;MHPAHVPPGFGYLLHRRHEPGGPDRRTGASGILVTSDHAGTHLDALCHQAEELTLHGARHVDPRLQTSAGFTDLGIDTVAPIIARGVLIDLAPCAPARWVPLAEVQAAAREQGVEPRAGDVVLVRTGGGALWDRPAEYLRSAGMAGEVAQWLADAGVRAVGADNVAWDWTEGSDPATSTTLPGHVILLVRGGIHILEHLYLEELARDGVREFTLVCLPLKIKGATGSPVRPLALVE
;
A
#
# COMPACT_ATOMS: atom_id res chain seq x y z
N MET A 1 -5.00 5.89 -18.28
CA MET A 1 -4.46 6.45 -17.04
C MET A 1 -5.39 6.05 -15.92
N HIS A 2 -4.89 5.39 -14.96
CA HIS A 2 -5.66 4.66 -13.98
C HIS A 2 -6.37 5.58 -12.99
N PRO A 3 -7.52 5.24 -12.47
CA PRO A 3 -8.23 5.99 -11.47
C PRO A 3 -7.41 6.01 -10.18
N ALA A 4 -6.61 7.03 -9.97
CA ALA A 4 -6.24 7.34 -8.62
C ALA A 4 -7.52 7.66 -7.85
N HIS A 5 -7.74 7.00 -6.74
CA HIS A 5 -8.85 7.33 -5.84
C HIS A 5 -8.68 8.71 -5.21
N VAL A 6 -7.48 9.29 -5.30
CA VAL A 6 -7.12 10.62 -4.78
C VAL A 6 -6.58 11.51 -5.90
N PRO A 7 -7.22 12.64 -6.25
CA PRO A 7 -6.65 13.65 -7.12
C PRO A 7 -5.51 14.43 -6.43
N PRO A 8 -4.49 14.93 -7.16
CA PRO A 8 -4.37 14.86 -8.61
C PRO A 8 -3.87 13.50 -9.06
N GLY A 9 -4.40 13.02 -10.19
CA GLY A 9 -3.89 11.81 -10.82
C GLY A 9 -2.45 11.98 -11.32
N PHE A 10 -1.92 10.92 -11.91
CA PHE A 10 -0.60 10.91 -12.52
C PHE A 10 -0.54 11.81 -13.77
N GLY A 11 0.43 12.71 -13.81
CA GLY A 11 0.74 13.57 -14.95
C GLY A 11 2.22 13.47 -15.34
N TYR A 12 2.46 13.36 -16.65
CA TYR A 12 3.82 13.44 -17.20
C TYR A 12 3.86 14.45 -18.34
N LEU A 13 4.82 15.37 -18.28
CA LEU A 13 5.07 16.36 -19.32
C LEU A 13 6.52 16.22 -19.82
N LEU A 14 6.67 15.88 -21.09
CA LEU A 14 7.98 15.94 -21.76
C LEU A 14 8.29 17.40 -22.10
N HIS A 15 9.03 18.09 -21.24
CA HIS A 15 9.32 19.52 -21.35
C HIS A 15 10.56 19.83 -22.20
N ARG A 16 11.52 18.93 -22.27
CA ARG A 16 12.70 19.00 -23.15
C ARG A 16 12.68 17.83 -24.13
N ARG A 17 12.92 18.11 -25.40
CA ARG A 17 12.85 17.11 -26.49
C ARG A 17 14.17 17.07 -27.26
N HIS A 18 14.37 15.99 -28.00
CA HIS A 18 15.43 15.94 -29.00
C HIS A 18 15.07 16.89 -30.14
N GLU A 19 15.92 17.90 -30.39
CA GLU A 19 15.75 18.90 -31.45
C GLU A 19 17.02 18.96 -32.32
N PRO A 20 16.89 19.08 -33.64
CA PRO A 20 18.01 19.27 -34.52
C PRO A 20 18.61 20.68 -34.43
N GLY A 21 19.84 20.86 -34.83
CA GLY A 21 20.46 22.20 -35.00
C GLY A 21 21.18 22.78 -33.80
N GLY A 22 21.38 22.03 -32.72
CA GLY A 22 22.21 22.45 -31.60
C GLY A 22 23.71 22.51 -31.96
N PRO A 23 24.54 23.24 -31.19
CA PRO A 23 25.97 23.37 -31.42
C PRO A 23 26.76 22.06 -31.16
N ASP A 24 26.12 21.08 -30.55
CA ASP A 24 26.66 19.77 -30.21
C ASP A 24 25.90 18.68 -30.98
N ARG A 25 26.60 17.56 -31.28
CA ARG A 25 25.98 16.37 -31.86
C ARG A 25 25.06 15.65 -30.87
N ARG A 26 25.16 15.96 -29.59
CA ARG A 26 24.36 15.37 -28.51
C ARG A 26 23.03 16.10 -28.34
N THR A 27 21.97 15.36 -28.38
CA THR A 27 20.62 15.82 -27.99
C THR A 27 20.14 15.12 -26.72
N GLY A 28 19.16 15.65 -26.05
CA GLY A 28 18.61 15.05 -24.83
C GLY A 28 17.15 15.40 -24.60
N ALA A 29 16.46 14.52 -23.89
CA ALA A 29 15.09 14.73 -23.48
C ALA A 29 14.94 14.60 -21.96
N SER A 30 13.98 15.31 -21.39
CA SER A 30 13.61 15.19 -19.96
C SER A 30 12.17 15.63 -19.73
N GLY A 31 11.58 15.08 -18.70
CA GLY A 31 10.18 15.35 -18.34
C GLY A 31 10.01 15.80 -16.89
N ILE A 32 8.81 16.25 -16.61
CA ILE A 32 8.32 16.56 -15.28
C ILE A 32 7.24 15.52 -14.95
N LEU A 33 7.34 14.94 -13.76
CA LEU A 33 6.36 14.04 -13.21
C LEU A 33 5.59 14.76 -12.09
N VAL A 34 4.27 14.73 -12.16
CA VAL A 34 3.37 15.18 -11.10
C VAL A 34 2.49 14.01 -10.72
N THR A 35 2.49 13.63 -9.46
CA THR A 35 1.70 12.50 -8.97
C THR A 35 1.35 12.70 -7.50
N SER A 36 0.24 12.08 -7.04
CA SER A 36 0.01 11.87 -5.62
C SER A 36 1.04 10.89 -5.08
N ASP A 37 1.42 11.04 -3.82
CA ASP A 37 2.24 10.07 -3.08
C ASP A 37 1.51 8.73 -2.85
N HIS A 38 0.17 8.71 -2.99
CA HIS A 38 -0.69 7.52 -2.96
C HIS A 38 -1.21 7.08 -4.34
N ALA A 39 -0.46 7.34 -5.43
CA ALA A 39 -0.86 6.97 -6.78
C ALA A 39 -0.32 5.60 -7.22
N GLY A 40 -1.22 4.71 -7.67
CA GLY A 40 -0.87 3.35 -8.07
C GLY A 40 -0.32 2.52 -6.92
N THR A 41 0.50 1.53 -7.20
CA THR A 41 1.15 0.75 -6.12
C THR A 41 2.04 1.65 -5.27
N HIS A 42 1.72 1.76 -3.99
CA HIS A 42 2.40 2.65 -3.05
C HIS A 42 2.54 2.04 -1.65
N LEU A 43 3.36 2.67 -0.83
CA LEU A 43 3.57 2.34 0.58
C LEU A 43 3.16 3.55 1.43
N ASP A 44 2.35 3.30 2.45
CA ASP A 44 1.95 4.29 3.43
C ASP A 44 2.99 4.51 4.51
N ALA A 45 3.24 5.77 4.82
CA ALA A 45 4.03 6.19 5.96
C ALA A 45 3.17 6.25 7.23
N LEU A 46 3.81 6.19 8.40
CA LEU A 46 3.09 6.21 9.69
C LEU A 46 2.44 7.57 9.99
N CYS A 47 2.78 8.62 9.27
CA CYS A 47 2.10 9.92 9.37
C CYS A 47 0.86 10.03 8.47
N HIS A 48 0.53 8.97 7.67
CA HIS A 48 -0.60 9.00 6.76
C HIS A 48 -1.95 9.02 7.49
N GLN A 49 -2.08 8.27 8.58
CA GLN A 49 -3.31 8.19 9.37
C GLN A 49 -3.09 8.62 10.81
N ALA A 50 -4.13 9.22 11.38
CA ALA A 50 -4.19 9.58 12.80
C ALA A 50 -5.49 9.08 13.43
N GLU A 51 -5.45 8.67 14.68
CA GLU A 51 -6.60 8.42 15.53
C GLU A 51 -6.74 9.58 16.51
N GLU A 52 -7.84 10.33 16.45
CA GLU A 52 -8.05 11.53 17.27
C GLU A 52 -6.85 12.50 17.26
N LEU A 53 -6.33 12.81 16.07
CA LEU A 53 -5.12 13.62 15.88
C LEU A 53 -3.86 13.07 16.54
N THR A 54 -3.81 11.77 16.81
CA THR A 54 -2.63 11.10 17.36
C THR A 54 -2.09 10.10 16.34
N LEU A 55 -0.81 10.24 16.00
CA LEU A 55 -0.06 9.33 15.13
C LEU A 55 0.62 8.23 15.95
N HIS A 56 1.26 7.30 15.25
CA HIS A 56 2.07 6.26 15.89
C HIS A 56 3.06 6.80 16.92
N GLY A 57 3.23 6.07 18.04
CA GLY A 57 4.10 6.48 19.13
C GLY A 57 3.60 7.68 19.92
N ALA A 58 2.27 7.86 20.00
CA ALA A 58 1.59 8.92 20.76
C ALA A 58 1.98 10.35 20.34
N ARG A 59 2.29 10.55 19.06
CA ARG A 59 2.61 11.88 18.53
C ARG A 59 1.36 12.63 18.16
N HIS A 60 1.03 13.67 18.92
CA HIS A 60 -0.11 14.53 18.63
C HIS A 60 0.18 15.45 17.42
N VAL A 61 -0.77 15.49 16.48
CA VAL A 61 -0.66 16.34 15.29
C VAL A 61 -0.85 17.80 15.68
N ASP A 62 0.19 18.61 15.52
CA ASP A 62 0.21 20.04 15.73
C ASP A 62 0.88 20.75 14.52
N PRO A 63 0.83 22.10 14.43
CA PRO A 63 1.44 22.85 13.31
C PRO A 63 2.97 22.70 13.18
N ARG A 64 3.68 22.17 14.18
CA ARG A 64 5.12 21.88 14.11
C ARG A 64 5.37 20.49 13.51
N LEU A 65 4.46 19.57 13.76
CA LEU A 65 4.53 18.22 13.21
C LEU A 65 4.00 18.16 11.77
N GLN A 66 2.84 18.77 11.51
CA GLN A 66 2.22 18.86 10.17
C GLN A 66 2.37 20.29 9.64
N THR A 67 3.32 20.48 8.73
CA THR A 67 3.65 21.79 8.14
C THR A 67 3.14 21.87 6.69
N SER A 68 3.18 23.07 6.10
CA SER A 68 2.88 23.23 4.66
C SER A 68 3.89 22.54 3.73
N ALA A 69 5.06 22.15 4.25
CA ALA A 69 6.10 21.44 3.50
C ALA A 69 6.09 19.92 3.73
N GLY A 70 5.15 19.41 4.55
CA GLY A 70 5.03 18.01 4.91
C GLY A 70 5.21 17.77 6.42
N PHE A 71 5.23 16.49 6.79
CA PHE A 71 5.44 16.07 8.17
C PHE A 71 6.91 16.17 8.58
N THR A 72 7.18 16.52 9.82
CA THR A 72 8.54 16.62 10.34
C THR A 72 9.02 15.32 10.99
N ASP A 73 8.11 14.36 11.21
CA ASP A 73 8.38 13.03 11.75
C ASP A 73 7.44 11.99 11.11
N LEU A 74 7.81 10.71 11.15
CA LEU A 74 7.04 9.57 10.64
C LEU A 74 6.74 9.61 9.11
N GLY A 75 7.37 10.54 8.37
CA GLY A 75 7.23 10.62 6.91
C GLY A 75 7.88 9.43 6.20
N ILE A 76 7.54 9.25 4.93
CA ILE A 76 8.03 8.13 4.12
C ILE A 76 9.56 8.08 3.99
N ASP A 77 10.22 9.22 4.11
CA ASP A 77 11.66 9.34 4.10
C ASP A 77 12.34 8.67 5.32
N THR A 78 11.59 8.42 6.39
CA THR A 78 12.09 7.71 7.59
C THR A 78 12.01 6.19 7.47
N VAL A 79 11.26 5.68 6.51
CA VAL A 79 11.07 4.24 6.30
C VAL A 79 12.37 3.61 5.79
N ALA A 80 12.89 2.65 6.53
CA ALA A 80 14.04 1.86 6.09
C ALA A 80 13.65 0.93 4.92
N PRO A 81 14.60 0.56 4.05
CA PRO A 81 14.37 -0.46 3.03
C PRO A 81 13.70 -1.71 3.63
N ILE A 82 12.66 -2.20 2.99
CA ILE A 82 11.99 -3.43 3.38
C ILE A 82 12.59 -4.55 2.54
N ILE A 83 13.36 -5.42 3.20
CA ILE A 83 13.82 -6.69 2.66
C ILE A 83 13.44 -7.72 3.72
N ALA A 84 12.46 -8.56 3.42
CA ALA A 84 11.87 -9.46 4.40
C ALA A 84 11.23 -10.67 3.70
N ARG A 85 10.92 -11.71 4.46
CA ARG A 85 10.06 -12.79 3.97
C ARG A 85 8.69 -12.21 3.62
N GLY A 86 8.28 -12.39 2.36
CA GLY A 86 6.94 -12.11 1.87
C GLY A 86 6.08 -13.36 1.94
N VAL A 87 4.83 -13.21 2.37
CA VAL A 87 3.83 -14.28 2.42
C VAL A 87 2.61 -13.85 1.64
N LEU A 88 2.17 -14.66 0.67
CA LEU A 88 0.94 -14.44 -0.09
C LEU A 88 -0.18 -15.31 0.46
N ILE A 89 -1.27 -14.70 0.91
CA ILE A 89 -2.55 -15.35 1.21
C ILE A 89 -3.50 -15.02 0.06
N ASP A 90 -3.90 -16.04 -0.68
CA ASP A 90 -4.74 -15.89 -1.87
C ASP A 90 -6.19 -16.21 -1.54
N LEU A 91 -7.03 -15.20 -1.57
CA LEU A 91 -8.48 -15.29 -1.33
C LEU A 91 -9.31 -15.23 -2.62
N ALA A 92 -8.66 -14.96 -3.75
CA ALA A 92 -9.38 -14.71 -4.99
C ALA A 92 -10.10 -15.97 -5.54
N PRO A 93 -11.30 -15.77 -6.14
CA PRO A 93 -11.96 -14.49 -6.31
C PRO A 93 -12.80 -14.08 -5.09
N CYS A 94 -12.62 -12.86 -4.59
CA CYS A 94 -13.49 -12.30 -3.57
C CYS A 94 -14.72 -11.61 -4.19
N ALA A 95 -15.89 -11.78 -3.57
CA ALA A 95 -17.05 -10.97 -3.91
C ALA A 95 -16.77 -9.49 -3.61
N PRO A 96 -17.19 -8.55 -4.48
CA PRO A 96 -16.96 -7.12 -4.25
C PRO A 96 -17.80 -6.56 -3.12
N ALA A 97 -17.47 -5.34 -2.68
CA ALA A 97 -18.23 -4.50 -1.77
C ALA A 97 -18.55 -5.21 -0.43
N ARG A 98 -17.52 -5.78 0.21
CA ARG A 98 -17.68 -6.44 1.50
C ARG A 98 -16.40 -6.39 2.34
N TRP A 99 -16.57 -6.58 3.62
CA TRP A 99 -15.49 -6.93 4.53
C TRP A 99 -15.12 -8.41 4.37
N VAL A 100 -13.82 -8.70 4.34
CA VAL A 100 -13.27 -10.05 4.42
C VAL A 100 -13.00 -10.35 5.89
N PRO A 101 -13.71 -11.32 6.51
CA PRO A 101 -13.57 -11.62 7.92
C PRO A 101 -12.29 -12.45 8.19
N LEU A 102 -11.78 -12.36 9.42
CA LEU A 102 -10.58 -13.07 9.87
C LEU A 102 -10.65 -14.59 9.60
N ALA A 103 -11.82 -15.18 9.86
CA ALA A 103 -12.02 -16.62 9.69
C ALA A 103 -11.73 -17.09 8.25
N GLU A 104 -12.09 -16.27 7.26
CA GLU A 104 -11.84 -16.56 5.83
C GLU A 104 -10.34 -16.47 5.51
N VAL A 105 -9.66 -15.41 5.98
CA VAL A 105 -8.22 -15.23 5.77
C VAL A 105 -7.43 -16.37 6.43
N GLN A 106 -7.77 -16.72 7.67
CA GLN A 106 -7.11 -17.82 8.38
C GLN A 106 -7.37 -19.19 7.75
N ALA A 107 -8.57 -19.42 7.21
CA ALA A 107 -8.88 -20.66 6.50
C ALA A 107 -8.00 -20.77 5.26
N ALA A 108 -7.93 -19.73 4.43
CA ALA A 108 -7.09 -19.71 3.25
C ALA A 108 -5.60 -19.89 3.58
N ALA A 109 -5.10 -19.20 4.62
CA ALA A 109 -3.74 -19.36 5.06
C ALA A 109 -3.41 -20.82 5.44
N ARG A 110 -4.29 -21.47 6.22
CA ARG A 110 -4.11 -22.89 6.58
C ARG A 110 -4.16 -23.83 5.38
N GLU A 111 -5.11 -23.63 4.46
CA GLU A 111 -5.23 -24.44 3.25
C GLU A 111 -4.02 -24.31 2.33
N GLN A 112 -3.42 -23.14 2.29
CA GLN A 112 -2.23 -22.83 1.49
C GLN A 112 -0.92 -23.16 2.21
N GLY A 113 -0.97 -23.60 3.46
CA GLY A 113 0.21 -23.97 4.25
C GLY A 113 1.10 -22.79 4.61
N VAL A 114 0.54 -21.57 4.68
CA VAL A 114 1.28 -20.35 5.06
C VAL A 114 0.89 -19.87 6.45
N GLU A 115 1.88 -19.36 7.17
CA GLU A 115 1.71 -18.82 8.51
C GLU A 115 2.47 -17.50 8.64
N PRO A 116 1.79 -16.38 8.89
CA PRO A 116 2.43 -15.10 9.18
C PRO A 116 3.27 -15.16 10.44
N ARG A 117 4.46 -14.55 10.41
CA ARG A 117 5.41 -14.51 11.51
C ARG A 117 5.92 -13.09 11.74
N ALA A 118 6.51 -12.86 12.91
CA ALA A 118 7.12 -11.58 13.22
C ALA A 118 8.19 -11.20 12.18
N GLY A 119 8.09 -9.96 11.69
CA GLY A 119 8.98 -9.41 10.68
C GLY A 119 8.58 -9.69 9.22
N ASP A 120 7.57 -10.53 8.96
CA ASP A 120 7.07 -10.81 7.61
C ASP A 120 6.40 -9.58 6.97
N VAL A 121 6.30 -9.62 5.65
CA VAL A 121 5.35 -8.80 4.89
C VAL A 121 4.25 -9.71 4.35
N VAL A 122 3.01 -9.49 4.79
CA VAL A 122 1.88 -10.32 4.41
C VAL A 122 1.07 -9.63 3.31
N LEU A 123 0.99 -10.27 2.16
CA LEU A 123 0.21 -9.81 1.02
C LEU A 123 -1.07 -10.64 0.90
N VAL A 124 -2.20 -9.96 0.74
CA VAL A 124 -3.51 -10.61 0.56
C VAL A 124 -4.02 -10.30 -0.84
N ARG A 125 -4.28 -11.34 -1.61
CA ARG A 125 -4.87 -11.23 -2.95
C ARG A 125 -6.37 -11.45 -2.88
N THR A 126 -7.13 -10.44 -3.28
CA THR A 126 -8.61 -10.48 -3.39
C THR A 126 -9.09 -10.76 -4.81
N GLY A 127 -8.22 -10.58 -5.80
CA GLY A 127 -8.53 -10.58 -7.24
C GLY A 127 -8.81 -9.17 -7.77
N GLY A 128 -8.66 -8.14 -6.92
CA GLY A 128 -8.81 -6.75 -7.31
C GLY A 128 -7.82 -6.32 -8.40
N GLY A 129 -6.58 -6.82 -8.33
CA GLY A 129 -5.55 -6.51 -9.32
C GLY A 129 -5.94 -6.83 -10.75
N ALA A 130 -6.73 -7.89 -10.97
CA ALA A 130 -7.26 -8.24 -12.29
C ALA A 130 -8.33 -7.26 -12.82
N LEU A 131 -8.84 -6.39 -11.96
CA LEU A 131 -9.86 -5.39 -12.29
C LEU A 131 -9.27 -4.02 -12.63
N TRP A 132 -7.95 -3.90 -12.65
CA TRP A 132 -7.24 -2.62 -12.78
C TRP A 132 -7.73 -1.76 -13.97
N ASP A 133 -8.03 -2.35 -15.12
CA ASP A 133 -8.53 -1.65 -16.30
C ASP A 133 -10.07 -1.38 -16.27
N ARG A 134 -10.73 -1.78 -15.19
CA ARG A 134 -12.17 -1.60 -14.95
C ARG A 134 -12.40 -0.80 -13.66
N PRO A 135 -12.14 0.53 -13.68
CA PRO A 135 -12.05 1.34 -12.47
C PRO A 135 -13.26 1.30 -11.56
N ALA A 136 -14.47 1.28 -12.10
CA ALA A 136 -15.68 1.22 -11.30
C ALA A 136 -15.85 -0.11 -10.53
N GLU A 137 -15.34 -1.22 -11.09
CA GLU A 137 -15.33 -2.53 -10.43
C GLU A 137 -14.17 -2.61 -9.44
N TYR A 138 -12.98 -2.13 -9.84
CA TYR A 138 -11.80 -2.10 -9.00
C TYR A 138 -12.02 -1.33 -7.69
N LEU A 139 -12.63 -0.14 -7.76
CA LEU A 139 -12.93 0.69 -6.58
C LEU A 139 -13.90 0.03 -5.59
N ARG A 140 -14.62 -1.00 -6.03
CA ARG A 140 -15.52 -1.80 -5.20
C ARG A 140 -14.92 -3.12 -4.73
N SER A 141 -13.62 -3.32 -4.87
CA SER A 141 -12.95 -4.53 -4.39
C SER A 141 -13.23 -4.75 -2.90
N ALA A 142 -13.23 -6.03 -2.49
CA ALA A 142 -13.33 -6.39 -1.09
C ALA A 142 -12.13 -5.83 -0.29
N GLY A 143 -12.34 -5.55 1.00
CA GLY A 143 -11.27 -5.10 1.89
C GLY A 143 -11.29 -5.88 3.20
N MET A 144 -10.17 -5.84 3.92
CA MET A 144 -9.97 -6.62 5.14
C MET A 144 -10.73 -5.98 6.32
N ALA A 145 -11.43 -6.81 7.09
CA ALA A 145 -12.03 -6.38 8.36
C ALA A 145 -10.94 -6.02 9.39
N GLY A 146 -11.27 -5.16 10.35
CA GLY A 146 -10.33 -4.71 11.39
C GLY A 146 -9.70 -5.86 12.18
N GLU A 147 -10.42 -6.96 12.39
CA GLU A 147 -9.90 -8.15 13.06
C GLU A 147 -8.75 -8.84 12.31
N VAL A 148 -8.69 -8.71 10.97
CA VAL A 148 -7.56 -9.21 10.16
C VAL A 148 -6.32 -8.36 10.42
N ALA A 149 -6.49 -7.03 10.45
CA ALA A 149 -5.40 -6.12 10.76
C ALA A 149 -4.86 -6.37 12.18
N GLN A 150 -5.76 -6.60 13.16
CA GLN A 150 -5.35 -6.90 14.54
C GLN A 150 -4.59 -8.22 14.63
N TRP A 151 -5.06 -9.28 13.97
CA TRP A 151 -4.39 -10.58 13.94
C TRP A 151 -2.95 -10.47 13.38
N LEU A 152 -2.76 -9.71 12.30
CA LEU A 152 -1.43 -9.49 11.72
C LEU A 152 -0.55 -8.60 12.60
N ALA A 153 -1.14 -7.60 13.25
CA ALA A 153 -0.42 -6.79 14.23
C ALA A 153 0.06 -7.62 15.43
N ASP A 154 -0.79 -8.50 15.95
CA ASP A 154 -0.45 -9.42 17.05
C ASP A 154 0.63 -10.43 16.64
N ALA A 155 0.67 -10.84 15.37
CA ALA A 155 1.74 -11.67 14.83
C ALA A 155 3.09 -10.91 14.67
N GLY A 156 3.08 -9.58 14.81
CA GLY A 156 4.28 -8.76 14.73
C GLY A 156 4.82 -8.59 13.32
N VAL A 157 3.97 -8.59 12.29
CA VAL A 157 4.40 -8.41 10.91
C VAL A 157 4.99 -7.01 10.71
N ARG A 158 5.87 -6.85 9.73
CA ARG A 158 6.53 -5.59 9.42
C ARG A 158 5.69 -4.68 8.55
N ALA A 159 4.96 -5.27 7.62
CA ALA A 159 4.05 -4.57 6.72
C ALA A 159 2.97 -5.53 6.23
N VAL A 160 1.89 -4.97 5.75
CA VAL A 160 0.85 -5.71 5.04
C VAL A 160 0.64 -5.13 3.65
N GLY A 161 -0.04 -5.84 2.76
CA GLY A 161 -0.45 -5.29 1.48
C GLY A 161 -1.59 -6.06 0.85
N ALA A 162 -2.30 -5.38 -0.08
CA ALA A 162 -3.38 -5.99 -0.84
C ALA A 162 -3.44 -5.46 -2.28
N ASP A 163 -4.13 -6.20 -3.12
CA ASP A 163 -4.40 -5.85 -4.51
C ASP A 163 -5.69 -5.03 -4.68
N ASN A 164 -6.14 -4.40 -3.61
CA ASN A 164 -7.30 -3.52 -3.55
C ASN A 164 -6.91 -2.04 -3.35
N VAL A 165 -7.91 -1.18 -3.18
CA VAL A 165 -7.76 0.28 -3.16
C VAL A 165 -7.08 0.79 -1.89
N ALA A 166 -7.34 0.17 -0.74
CA ALA A 166 -7.02 0.76 0.56
C ALA A 166 -6.88 -0.29 1.68
N TRP A 167 -6.40 -1.52 1.40
CA TRP A 167 -6.43 -2.59 2.40
C TRP A 167 -7.85 -2.84 2.94
N ASP A 168 -8.46 -1.82 3.53
CA ASP A 168 -9.83 -1.80 4.04
C ASP A 168 -10.89 -1.75 2.91
N TRP A 169 -12.12 -2.10 3.21
CA TRP A 169 -13.24 -1.83 2.32
C TRP A 169 -13.73 -0.39 2.48
N THR A 170 -13.63 0.41 1.41
CA THR A 170 -13.79 1.87 1.47
C THR A 170 -15.25 2.36 1.51
N GLU A 171 -16.23 1.51 1.20
CA GLU A 171 -17.65 1.90 1.13
C GLU A 171 -18.42 1.57 2.42
N GLY A 172 -17.77 0.96 3.44
CA GLY A 172 -18.40 0.53 4.68
C GLY A 172 -17.75 1.10 5.93
N SER A 173 -18.48 1.02 7.05
CA SER A 173 -17.92 1.25 8.37
C SER A 173 -17.79 -0.11 9.07
N ASP A 174 -16.67 -0.35 9.71
CA ASP A 174 -16.46 -1.56 10.49
C ASP A 174 -17.24 -1.45 11.82
N PRO A 175 -18.17 -2.38 12.08
CA PRO A 175 -19.03 -2.30 13.28
C PRO A 175 -18.25 -2.38 14.60
N ALA A 176 -17.11 -3.05 14.62
CA ALA A 176 -16.33 -3.26 15.83
C ALA A 176 -15.52 -2.01 16.24
N THR A 177 -15.02 -1.26 15.26
CA THR A 177 -14.19 -0.08 15.51
C THR A 177 -14.91 1.24 15.27
N SER A 178 -16.09 1.20 14.65
CA SER A 178 -16.88 2.38 14.25
C SER A 178 -16.11 3.35 13.33
N THR A 179 -15.15 2.84 12.57
CA THR A 179 -14.37 3.61 11.58
C THR A 179 -14.51 3.03 10.18
N THR A 180 -14.30 3.85 9.17
CA THR A 180 -14.34 3.44 7.76
C THR A 180 -13.03 2.77 7.29
N LEU A 181 -11.91 3.00 7.99
CA LEU A 181 -10.59 2.42 7.69
C LEU A 181 -9.98 1.81 8.96
N PRO A 182 -10.57 0.73 9.52
CA PRO A 182 -10.08 0.11 10.75
C PRO A 182 -8.66 -0.42 10.64
N GLY A 183 -8.29 -0.97 9.48
CA GLY A 183 -6.94 -1.48 9.23
C GLY A 183 -5.90 -0.38 9.29
N HIS A 184 -6.17 0.79 8.72
CA HIS A 184 -5.25 1.93 8.80
C HIS A 184 -5.02 2.37 10.25
N VAL A 185 -6.06 2.45 11.06
CA VAL A 185 -5.93 2.81 12.47
C VAL A 185 -5.13 1.75 13.24
N ILE A 186 -5.48 0.47 13.06
CA ILE A 186 -4.82 -0.63 13.78
C ILE A 186 -3.35 -0.77 13.36
N LEU A 187 -3.10 -0.75 12.05
CA LEU A 187 -1.76 -1.02 11.51
C LEU A 187 -0.85 0.21 11.63
N LEU A 188 -1.21 1.34 10.99
CA LEU A 188 -0.33 2.51 10.95
C LEU A 188 -0.23 3.21 12.31
N VAL A 189 -1.38 3.48 12.97
CA VAL A 189 -1.38 4.30 14.19
C VAL A 189 -0.99 3.48 15.41
N ARG A 190 -1.68 2.38 15.65
CA ARG A 190 -1.47 1.57 16.86
C ARG A 190 -0.27 0.64 16.73
N GLY A 191 -0.13 -0.03 15.58
CA GLY A 191 0.88 -1.07 15.34
C GLY A 191 2.23 -0.56 14.83
N GLY A 192 2.30 0.60 14.18
CA GLY A 192 3.52 1.04 13.49
C GLY A 192 3.87 0.17 12.29
N ILE A 193 2.86 -0.43 11.65
CA ILE A 193 2.97 -1.38 10.55
C ILE A 193 2.56 -0.67 9.27
N HIS A 194 3.42 -0.69 8.26
CA HIS A 194 3.16 -0.06 6.97
C HIS A 194 2.16 -0.83 6.13
N ILE A 195 1.43 -0.13 5.25
CA ILE A 195 0.48 -0.72 4.31
C ILE A 195 0.98 -0.51 2.88
N LEU A 196 0.91 -1.57 2.06
CA LEU A 196 1.12 -1.56 0.62
C LEU A 196 -0.23 -1.69 -0.07
N GLU A 197 -0.55 -0.77 -0.95
CA GLU A 197 -1.84 -0.74 -1.63
C GLU A 197 -1.69 -0.83 -3.14
N HIS A 198 -2.78 -1.15 -3.83
CA HIS A 198 -2.82 -1.27 -5.29
C HIS A 198 -1.76 -2.24 -5.85
N LEU A 199 -1.52 -3.35 -5.16
CA LEU A 199 -0.58 -4.37 -5.64
C LEU A 199 -1.16 -5.13 -6.84
N TYR A 200 -0.26 -5.62 -7.70
CA TYR A 200 -0.60 -6.57 -8.75
C TYR A 200 -0.03 -7.94 -8.37
N LEU A 201 -0.89 -8.82 -7.88
CA LEU A 201 -0.49 -10.12 -7.30
C LEU A 201 -0.82 -11.31 -8.20
N GLU A 202 -1.33 -11.05 -9.40
CA GLU A 202 -1.80 -12.09 -10.32
C GLU A 202 -0.69 -13.05 -10.77
N GLU A 203 0.53 -12.54 -10.97
CA GLU A 203 1.65 -13.36 -11.40
C GLU A 203 2.10 -14.33 -10.30
N LEU A 204 2.24 -13.83 -9.06
CA LEU A 204 2.59 -14.68 -7.90
C LEU A 204 1.56 -15.79 -7.71
N ALA A 205 0.27 -15.45 -7.81
CA ALA A 205 -0.82 -16.41 -7.65
C ALA A 205 -0.83 -17.46 -8.76
N ARG A 206 -0.69 -17.04 -10.02
CA ARG A 206 -0.63 -17.92 -11.18
C ARG A 206 0.53 -18.92 -11.08
N ASP A 207 1.68 -18.46 -10.61
CA ASP A 207 2.89 -19.26 -10.50
C ASP A 207 2.91 -20.09 -9.19
N GLY A 208 1.83 -20.02 -8.38
CA GLY A 208 1.69 -20.79 -7.15
C GLY A 208 2.63 -20.38 -6.03
N VAL A 209 3.25 -19.20 -6.13
CA VAL A 209 4.22 -18.70 -5.15
C VAL A 209 3.49 -18.22 -3.90
N ARG A 210 3.86 -18.78 -2.74
CA ARG A 210 3.28 -18.40 -1.44
C ARG A 210 4.28 -17.74 -0.50
N GLU A 211 5.56 -18.06 -0.65
CA GLU A 211 6.66 -17.45 0.11
C GLU A 211 7.75 -16.99 -0.85
N PHE A 212 8.34 -15.84 -0.56
CA PHE A 212 9.36 -15.20 -1.38
C PHE A 212 10.16 -14.19 -0.54
N THR A 213 11.25 -13.67 -1.08
CA THR A 213 11.88 -12.49 -0.49
C THR A 213 11.27 -11.24 -1.11
N LEU A 214 10.54 -10.44 -0.30
CA LEU A 214 10.05 -9.14 -0.72
C LEU A 214 11.16 -8.10 -0.61
N VAL A 215 11.33 -7.32 -1.69
CA VAL A 215 12.16 -6.10 -1.70
C VAL A 215 11.27 -4.92 -2.04
N CYS A 216 11.16 -3.95 -1.14
CA CYS A 216 10.39 -2.73 -1.34
C CYS A 216 11.14 -1.52 -0.77
N LEU A 217 11.39 -0.54 -1.62
CA LEU A 217 12.13 0.67 -1.28
C LEU A 217 11.29 1.90 -1.67
N PRO A 218 10.72 2.62 -0.70
CA PRO A 218 10.04 3.88 -0.99
C PRO A 218 11.02 4.97 -1.40
N LEU A 219 10.53 5.94 -2.15
CA LEU A 219 11.29 7.15 -2.45
C LEU A 219 11.52 7.97 -1.17
N LYS A 220 12.68 8.60 -1.04
CA LYS A 220 13.02 9.47 0.10
C LYS A 220 12.40 10.88 -0.08
N ILE A 221 11.08 10.95 -0.14
CA ILE A 221 10.34 12.21 -0.25
C ILE A 221 10.12 12.73 1.17
N LYS A 222 10.91 13.71 1.56
CA LYS A 222 10.90 14.23 2.93
C LYS A 222 9.53 14.72 3.35
N GLY A 223 9.00 14.14 4.44
CA GLY A 223 7.74 14.52 5.06
C GLY A 223 6.48 14.12 4.28
N ALA A 224 6.60 13.33 3.22
CA ALA A 224 5.44 12.81 2.50
C ALA A 224 4.75 11.68 3.27
N THR A 225 3.46 11.52 3.02
CA THR A 225 2.59 10.57 3.72
C THR A 225 2.63 9.17 3.12
N GLY A 226 3.18 9.04 1.93
CA GLY A 226 3.36 7.80 1.22
C GLY A 226 4.39 7.92 0.10
N SER A 227 4.59 6.87 -0.63
CA SER A 227 5.42 6.86 -1.84
C SER A 227 4.97 5.80 -2.82
N PRO A 228 4.84 6.14 -4.12
CA PRO A 228 4.81 5.12 -5.14
C PRO A 228 6.01 4.19 -5.00
N VAL A 229 5.77 2.89 -5.15
CA VAL A 229 6.81 1.85 -5.05
C VAL A 229 6.68 0.83 -6.18
N ARG A 230 7.75 0.14 -6.46
CA ARG A 230 7.77 -1.05 -7.31
C ARG A 230 8.33 -2.21 -6.49
N PRO A 231 7.50 -2.89 -5.69
CA PRO A 231 7.95 -4.03 -4.91
C PRO A 231 8.34 -5.19 -5.84
N LEU A 232 9.34 -5.96 -5.41
CA LEU A 232 9.82 -7.14 -6.12
C LEU A 232 9.66 -8.37 -5.22
N ALA A 233 9.19 -9.47 -5.77
CA ALA A 233 9.24 -10.79 -5.16
C ALA A 233 10.40 -11.58 -5.79
N LEU A 234 11.41 -11.92 -5.01
CA LEU A 234 12.48 -12.80 -5.43
C LEU A 234 12.11 -14.23 -5.04
N VAL A 235 11.99 -15.08 -6.03
CA VAL A 235 11.60 -16.49 -5.90
C VAL A 235 12.82 -17.34 -6.20
N GLU A 236 13.12 -18.33 -5.36
CA GLU A 236 14.21 -19.31 -5.57
C GLU A 236 13.83 -20.39 -6.57
#